data_f905718d5a1463e7d25c7a6ae7da6993
#
_entry.id   f905718d5a1463e7d25c7a6ae7da6993
#
_cell.length_a   1.000
_cell.length_b   1.000
_cell.length_c   1.000
_cell.angle_alpha   90.00
_cell.angle_beta   90.00
_cell.angle_gamma   90.00
#
_symmetry.space_group_name_H-M   'P 1'
#
loop_
_entity.id
_entity.type
_entity.pdbx_description
1 polymer ?
#
loop_
_entity_poly.entity_id
_entity_poly.type
_entity_poly.pdbx_seq_one_letter_code
_entity_poly.pdbx_strand_id
1 'polypeptide(L)'
;MSFIWTVAWRLLREGRFQTALILGGVTIGVGVIVYITAIVNGLQANIIERTLSSQAHVVLRPADRLNQAALSAPDGVTPLADVRKRTQRENTIANWTPLLHEIRAHPRVTASAVMASGPGVAQQGGVRKSVSLMGIELDDYQTVVRLDNKLRSGQLQLAAGEALIGVELAADLGLSPGSRLRLQSASGEQISVRVAATLDFGLKDLNRRWVLMPLRDAQNLLGYRLDITEIYVRTDQLFEAETLAGQLSASTGLTADS
;
A
#
# COMPACT_ATOMS: atom_id res chain seq x y z
N MET A 1 62.32 16.31 19.87
CA MET A 1 61.28 15.48 19.22
C MET A 1 61.72 14.84 17.90
N SER A 2 62.86 15.21 17.32
CA SER A 2 63.32 14.72 15.99
C SER A 2 63.93 13.31 15.97
N PHE A 3 64.55 12.85 17.08
CA PHE A 3 65.22 11.56 17.12
C PHE A 3 64.26 10.36 17.02
N ILE A 4 63.16 10.40 17.74
CA ILE A 4 62.11 9.32 17.72
C ILE A 4 61.52 9.16 16.31
N TRP A 5 61.23 10.25 15.62
CA TRP A 5 60.73 10.25 14.25
C TRP A 5 61.73 9.66 13.27
N THR A 6 63.00 9.99 13.41
CA THR A 6 64.06 9.50 12.51
C THR A 6 64.28 7.98 12.69
N VAL A 7 64.25 7.47 13.94
CA VAL A 7 64.35 6.04 14.24
C VAL A 7 63.11 5.29 13.73
N ALA A 8 61.93 5.82 13.97
CA ALA A 8 60.66 5.23 13.45
C ALA A 8 60.66 5.12 11.93
N TRP A 9 61.06 6.19 11.22
CA TRP A 9 61.16 6.22 9.78
C TRP A 9 62.20 5.23 9.23
N ARG A 10 63.33 5.07 9.91
CA ARG A 10 64.36 4.11 9.53
C ARG A 10 63.91 2.67 9.71
N LEU A 11 63.23 2.31 10.82
CA LEU A 11 62.62 1.01 11.06
C LEU A 11 61.53 0.64 10.02
N LEU A 12 60.70 1.60 9.66
CA LEU A 12 59.71 1.42 8.60
C LEU A 12 60.32 1.17 7.22
N ARG A 13 61.52 1.72 6.95
CA ARG A 13 62.21 1.58 5.68
C ARG A 13 63.03 0.27 5.59
N GLU A 14 63.54 -0.28 6.71
CA GLU A 14 64.24 -1.56 6.72
C GLU A 14 63.27 -2.75 6.63
N GLY A 15 62.02 -2.63 7.21
CA GLY A 15 60.97 -3.66 7.11
C GLY A 15 59.93 -3.46 6.00
N ARG A 16 60.32 -2.97 4.81
CA ARG A 16 59.38 -2.59 3.74
C ARG A 16 58.31 -3.63 3.41
N PHE A 17 58.68 -4.91 3.40
CA PHE A 17 57.76 -5.99 3.07
C PHE A 17 56.72 -6.21 4.17
N GLN A 18 57.15 -6.18 5.43
CA GLN A 18 56.28 -6.34 6.58
C GLN A 18 55.35 -5.15 6.77
N THR A 19 55.84 -3.93 6.55
CA THR A 19 55.07 -2.71 6.61
C THR A 19 54.03 -2.70 5.47
N ALA A 20 54.38 -3.10 4.27
CA ALA A 20 53.45 -3.20 3.14
C ALA A 20 52.33 -4.23 3.36
N LEU A 21 52.68 -5.39 4.00
CA LEU A 21 51.68 -6.40 4.38
C LEU A 21 50.69 -5.88 5.42
N ILE A 22 51.18 -5.18 6.45
CA ILE A 22 50.33 -4.59 7.50
C ILE A 22 49.43 -3.51 6.91
N LEU A 23 49.98 -2.59 6.11
CA LEU A 23 49.23 -1.54 5.42
C LEU A 23 48.20 -2.15 4.48
N GLY A 24 48.57 -3.14 3.68
CA GLY A 24 47.64 -3.84 2.78
C GLY A 24 46.51 -4.51 3.55
N GLY A 25 46.82 -5.22 4.64
CA GLY A 25 45.82 -5.86 5.50
C GLY A 25 44.83 -4.85 6.10
N VAL A 26 45.34 -3.75 6.66
CA VAL A 26 44.49 -2.69 7.22
C VAL A 26 43.64 -2.02 6.13
N THR A 27 44.25 -1.73 4.97
CA THR A 27 43.50 -1.10 3.83
C THR A 27 42.39 -2.00 3.36
N ILE A 28 42.66 -3.30 3.19
CA ILE A 28 41.61 -4.26 2.76
C ILE A 28 40.54 -4.36 3.86
N GLY A 29 40.91 -4.45 5.13
CA GLY A 29 39.98 -4.54 6.26
C GLY A 29 39.06 -3.31 6.33
N VAL A 30 39.60 -2.11 6.25
CA VAL A 30 38.81 -0.86 6.21
C VAL A 30 37.98 -0.79 4.96
N GLY A 31 38.53 -1.16 3.80
CA GLY A 31 37.81 -1.19 2.53
C GLY A 31 36.58 -2.09 2.58
N VAL A 32 36.69 -3.28 3.17
CA VAL A 32 35.57 -4.21 3.35
C VAL A 32 34.50 -3.62 4.27
N ILE A 33 34.90 -3.01 5.38
CA ILE A 33 33.95 -2.38 6.32
C ILE A 33 33.17 -1.23 5.62
N VAL A 34 33.88 -0.34 4.92
CA VAL A 34 33.28 0.76 4.21
C VAL A 34 32.34 0.25 3.10
N TYR A 35 32.74 -0.79 2.38
CA TYR A 35 31.94 -1.40 1.33
C TYR A 35 30.64 -2.02 1.87
N ILE A 36 30.73 -2.80 2.96
CA ILE A 36 29.55 -3.39 3.60
C ILE A 36 28.62 -2.30 4.14
N THR A 37 29.18 -1.28 4.80
CA THR A 37 28.40 -0.15 5.34
C THR A 37 27.69 0.60 4.21
N ALA A 38 28.37 0.83 3.09
CA ALA A 38 27.77 1.49 1.93
C ALA A 38 26.62 0.67 1.32
N ILE A 39 26.77 -0.66 1.22
CA ILE A 39 25.69 -1.55 0.74
C ILE A 39 24.50 -1.52 1.69
N VAL A 40 24.72 -1.65 2.99
CA VAL A 40 23.65 -1.64 4.00
C VAL A 40 22.89 -0.32 3.96
N ASN A 41 23.60 0.81 3.95
CA ASN A 41 22.99 2.13 3.89
C ASN A 41 22.23 2.35 2.57
N GLY A 42 22.80 1.91 1.44
CA GLY A 42 22.13 2.00 0.13
C GLY A 42 20.88 1.13 0.05
N LEU A 43 20.91 -0.07 0.63
CA LEU A 43 19.76 -0.97 0.69
C LEU A 43 18.66 -0.40 1.60
N GLN A 44 19.02 0.11 2.78
CA GLN A 44 18.08 0.76 3.69
C GLN A 44 17.38 1.96 3.05
N ALA A 45 18.13 2.87 2.43
CA ALA A 45 17.58 4.03 1.75
C ALA A 45 16.58 3.62 0.64
N ASN A 46 16.93 2.62 -0.15
CA ASN A 46 16.11 2.14 -1.25
C ASN A 46 14.82 1.44 -0.77
N ILE A 47 14.91 0.62 0.30
CA ILE A 47 13.73 -0.05 0.88
C ILE A 47 12.80 0.98 1.51
N ILE A 48 13.33 1.90 2.30
CA ILE A 48 12.57 2.96 2.95
C ILE A 48 11.85 3.81 1.89
N GLU A 49 12.54 4.28 0.88
CA GLU A 49 11.95 5.12 -0.17
C GLU A 49 10.88 4.38 -0.97
N ARG A 50 11.11 3.12 -1.34
CA ARG A 50 10.13 2.33 -2.11
C ARG A 50 8.91 1.91 -1.30
N THR A 51 9.07 1.59 -0.04
CA THR A 51 7.96 1.15 0.82
C THR A 51 7.13 2.32 1.30
N LEU A 52 7.78 3.40 1.75
CA LEU A 52 7.12 4.54 2.37
C LEU A 52 6.48 5.52 1.38
N SER A 53 7.01 5.64 0.16
CA SER A 53 6.42 6.51 -0.87
C SER A 53 5.24 5.88 -1.61
N SER A 54 5.03 4.57 -1.46
CA SER A 54 4.10 3.79 -2.28
C SER A 54 2.81 3.38 -1.58
N GLN A 55 2.69 3.61 -0.27
CA GLN A 55 1.54 3.15 0.53
C GLN A 55 1.03 4.26 1.45
N ALA A 56 -0.24 4.15 1.83
CA ALA A 56 -0.81 4.94 2.93
C ALA A 56 -0.12 4.53 4.25
N HIS A 57 0.12 5.50 5.12
CA HIS A 57 0.78 5.24 6.41
C HIS A 57 -0.19 4.71 7.47
N VAL A 58 -1.46 5.05 7.35
CA VAL A 58 -2.55 4.53 8.18
C VAL A 58 -3.74 4.20 7.29
N VAL A 59 -4.34 3.04 7.51
CA VAL A 59 -5.55 2.60 6.82
C VAL A 59 -6.64 2.40 7.86
N LEU A 60 -7.72 3.16 7.74
CA LEU A 60 -8.89 3.05 8.60
C LEU A 60 -9.93 2.16 7.93
N ARG A 61 -10.40 1.16 8.66
CA ARG A 61 -11.40 0.19 8.23
C ARG A 61 -12.55 0.12 9.24
N PRO A 62 -13.74 -0.33 8.83
CA PRO A 62 -14.80 -0.62 9.78
C PRO A 62 -14.32 -1.62 10.85
N ALA A 63 -14.60 -1.34 12.10
CA ALA A 63 -14.29 -2.28 13.17
C ALA A 63 -15.01 -3.62 12.91
N ASP A 64 -14.29 -4.72 13.01
CA ASP A 64 -14.91 -6.06 13.00
C ASP A 64 -15.91 -6.13 14.16
N ARG A 65 -17.19 -6.07 13.84
CA ARG A 65 -18.24 -6.35 14.83
C ARG A 65 -18.18 -7.83 15.13
N LEU A 66 -17.39 -8.20 16.13
CA LEU A 66 -17.50 -9.53 16.73
C LEU A 66 -18.98 -9.72 17.07
N ASN A 67 -19.56 -10.82 16.61
CA ASN A 67 -20.92 -11.20 17.00
C ASN A 67 -20.96 -11.30 18.52
N GLN A 68 -21.29 -10.20 19.20
CA GLN A 68 -21.68 -10.26 20.59
C GLN A 68 -23.00 -11.03 20.64
N ALA A 69 -23.01 -12.11 21.42
CA ALA A 69 -24.25 -12.84 21.69
C ALA A 69 -25.29 -11.82 22.10
N ALA A 70 -26.38 -11.70 21.38
CA ALA A 70 -27.42 -10.68 21.56
C ALA A 70 -28.17 -10.84 22.91
N LEU A 71 -27.89 -11.89 23.68
CA LEU A 71 -28.45 -12.21 24.97
C LEU A 71 -27.36 -12.76 25.88
N SER A 72 -27.16 -12.10 27.02
CA SER A 72 -26.48 -12.73 28.16
C SER A 72 -27.33 -13.92 28.59
N ALA A 73 -26.80 -15.14 28.43
CA ALA A 73 -27.53 -16.32 28.89
C ALA A 73 -27.68 -16.26 30.40
N PRO A 74 -28.87 -16.56 30.97
CA PRO A 74 -29.03 -16.73 32.42
C PRO A 74 -28.08 -17.82 32.92
N ASP A 75 -27.64 -17.70 34.18
CA ASP A 75 -26.74 -18.66 34.81
C ASP A 75 -27.28 -20.09 34.68
N GLY A 76 -26.49 -21.00 34.10
CA GLY A 76 -26.83 -22.41 33.93
C GLY A 76 -27.32 -22.84 32.54
N VAL A 77 -27.44 -21.93 31.57
CA VAL A 77 -27.77 -22.26 30.18
C VAL A 77 -26.53 -22.10 29.32
N THR A 78 -26.02 -23.18 28.73
CA THR A 78 -24.98 -23.13 27.72
C THR A 78 -25.62 -22.69 26.39
N PRO A 79 -25.41 -21.46 25.91
CA PRO A 79 -25.97 -21.06 24.61
C PRO A 79 -25.30 -21.88 23.51
N LEU A 80 -26.07 -22.67 22.79
CA LEU A 80 -25.68 -23.19 21.48
C LEU A 80 -25.67 -21.99 20.51
N ALA A 81 -24.57 -21.26 20.53
CA ALA A 81 -24.33 -20.24 19.53
C ALA A 81 -24.08 -20.93 18.21
N ASP A 82 -25.13 -21.09 17.38
CA ASP A 82 -24.95 -21.38 15.96
C ASP A 82 -24.27 -20.16 15.33
N VAL A 83 -22.92 -20.15 15.38
CA VAL A 83 -22.09 -19.14 14.74
C VAL A 83 -22.15 -19.41 13.23
N ARG A 84 -23.32 -19.21 12.64
CA ARG A 84 -23.41 -19.03 11.19
C ARG A 84 -22.66 -17.73 10.90
N LYS A 85 -21.47 -17.85 10.32
CA LYS A 85 -20.90 -16.74 9.55
C LYS A 85 -21.98 -16.26 8.59
N ARG A 86 -22.71 -15.20 8.99
CA ARG A 86 -23.55 -14.49 8.03
C ARG A 86 -22.66 -14.22 6.85
N THR A 87 -23.14 -14.55 5.64
CA THR A 87 -22.54 -14.19 4.36
C THR A 87 -21.99 -12.77 4.54
N GLN A 88 -20.68 -12.66 4.48
CA GLN A 88 -19.90 -11.50 4.89
C GLN A 88 -20.49 -10.28 4.16
N ARG A 89 -21.36 -9.54 4.84
CA ARG A 89 -21.69 -8.18 4.42
C ARG A 89 -20.37 -7.47 4.56
N GLU A 90 -19.79 -7.12 3.44
CA GLU A 90 -18.56 -6.34 3.43
C GLU A 90 -18.80 -5.15 4.35
N ASN A 91 -17.94 -5.03 5.37
CA ASN A 91 -18.07 -3.98 6.35
C ASN A 91 -17.80 -2.66 5.63
N THR A 92 -18.82 -1.86 5.43
CA THR A 92 -18.71 -0.55 4.80
C THR A 92 -18.81 0.56 5.83
N ILE A 93 -18.20 1.69 5.55
CA ILE A 93 -18.29 2.93 6.32
C ILE A 93 -19.41 3.76 5.69
N ALA A 94 -20.55 3.81 6.35
CA ALA A 94 -21.63 4.71 5.96
C ALA A 94 -21.37 6.12 6.49
N ASN A 95 -21.90 7.13 5.80
CA ASN A 95 -21.80 8.53 6.23
C ASN A 95 -20.36 8.98 6.53
N TRP A 96 -19.44 8.59 5.67
CA TRP A 96 -18.00 8.82 5.83
C TRP A 96 -17.55 10.29 5.69
N THR A 97 -18.35 11.15 5.07
CA THR A 97 -17.98 12.56 4.81
C THR A 97 -17.63 13.36 6.07
N PRO A 98 -18.41 13.31 7.16
CA PRO A 98 -18.04 13.95 8.42
C PRO A 98 -16.75 13.37 9.02
N LEU A 99 -16.58 12.04 8.96
CA LEU A 99 -15.36 11.37 9.45
C LEU A 99 -14.12 11.82 8.68
N LEU A 100 -14.24 11.91 7.36
CA LEU A 100 -13.14 12.39 6.52
C LEU A 100 -12.77 13.84 6.85
N HIS A 101 -13.76 14.68 7.14
CA HIS A 101 -13.52 16.07 7.55
C HIS A 101 -12.78 16.13 8.89
N GLU A 102 -13.18 15.33 9.87
CA GLU A 102 -12.51 15.21 11.16
C GLU A 102 -11.06 14.73 11.01
N ILE A 103 -10.83 13.68 10.21
CA ILE A 103 -9.50 13.16 9.92
C ILE A 103 -8.61 14.23 9.27
N ARG A 104 -9.15 14.97 8.28
CA ARG A 104 -8.42 16.05 7.60
C ARG A 104 -8.09 17.23 8.51
N ALA A 105 -8.89 17.45 9.54
CA ALA A 105 -8.64 18.51 10.53
C ALA A 105 -7.51 18.15 11.52
N HIS A 106 -7.08 16.90 11.57
CA HIS A 106 -6.03 16.48 12.49
C HIS A 106 -4.66 17.00 12.04
N PRO A 107 -3.89 17.68 12.92
CA PRO A 107 -2.67 18.44 12.53
C PRO A 107 -1.55 17.56 11.95
N ARG A 108 -1.55 16.25 12.22
CA ARG A 108 -0.54 15.31 11.69
C ARG A 108 -0.95 14.65 10.38
N VAL A 109 -2.15 14.90 9.89
CA VAL A 109 -2.65 14.35 8.62
C VAL A 109 -2.29 15.30 7.50
N THR A 110 -1.45 14.85 6.59
CA THR A 110 -1.03 15.64 5.43
C THR A 110 -1.89 15.41 4.20
N ALA A 111 -2.45 14.20 4.07
CA ALA A 111 -3.38 13.85 3.00
C ALA A 111 -4.28 12.68 3.43
N SER A 112 -5.45 12.59 2.82
CA SER A 112 -6.36 11.47 3.01
C SER A 112 -7.17 11.20 1.75
N ALA A 113 -7.45 9.93 1.50
CA ALA A 113 -8.25 9.48 0.38
C ALA A 113 -9.23 8.39 0.83
N VAL A 114 -10.38 8.34 0.21
CA VAL A 114 -11.39 7.31 0.44
C VAL A 114 -11.30 6.24 -0.64
N MET A 115 -11.66 5.02 -0.27
CA MET A 115 -11.69 3.91 -1.20
C MET A 115 -12.91 3.01 -0.96
N ALA A 116 -13.52 2.55 -2.05
CA ALA A 116 -14.51 1.49 -2.04
C ALA A 116 -13.91 0.28 -2.76
N SER A 117 -13.57 -0.77 -2.02
CA SER A 117 -12.95 -1.97 -2.59
C SER A 117 -13.81 -3.21 -2.42
N GLY A 118 -13.68 -4.13 -3.35
CA GLY A 118 -14.36 -5.42 -3.27
C GLY A 118 -13.88 -6.40 -4.34
N PRO A 119 -14.20 -7.70 -4.18
CA PRO A 119 -13.82 -8.73 -5.13
C PRO A 119 -14.65 -8.64 -6.40
N GLY A 120 -14.00 -8.97 -7.51
CA GLY A 120 -14.67 -9.03 -8.80
C GLY A 120 -13.95 -9.95 -9.78
N VAL A 121 -14.49 -9.98 -11.00
CA VAL A 121 -13.95 -10.73 -12.13
C VAL A 121 -13.80 -9.78 -13.31
N ALA A 122 -12.61 -9.74 -13.87
CA ALA A 122 -12.33 -9.08 -15.15
C ALA A 122 -12.47 -10.11 -16.27
N GLN A 123 -13.19 -9.75 -17.33
CA GLN A 123 -13.45 -10.63 -18.46
C GLN A 123 -13.16 -9.92 -19.77
N GLN A 124 -12.39 -10.60 -20.64
CA GLN A 124 -12.15 -10.16 -22.02
C GLN A 124 -12.13 -11.40 -22.92
N GLY A 125 -12.93 -11.37 -23.98
CA GLY A 125 -13.12 -12.57 -24.82
C GLY A 125 -13.62 -13.76 -23.98
N GLY A 126 -12.94 -14.90 -24.06
CA GLY A 126 -13.25 -16.09 -23.28
C GLY A 126 -12.47 -16.18 -21.94
N VAL A 127 -11.57 -15.25 -21.63
CA VAL A 127 -10.70 -15.27 -20.46
C VAL A 127 -11.34 -14.53 -19.30
N ARG A 128 -11.28 -15.15 -18.10
CA ARG A 128 -11.77 -14.58 -16.85
C ARG A 128 -10.66 -14.57 -15.81
N LYS A 129 -10.52 -13.47 -15.08
CA LYS A 129 -9.51 -13.29 -14.02
C LYS A 129 -10.17 -12.71 -12.78
N SER A 130 -9.86 -13.28 -11.62
CA SER A 130 -10.27 -12.68 -10.34
C SER A 130 -9.46 -11.41 -10.08
N VAL A 131 -10.16 -10.33 -9.75
CA VAL A 131 -9.57 -9.01 -9.52
C VAL A 131 -10.11 -8.40 -8.24
N SER A 132 -9.39 -7.41 -7.73
CA SER A 132 -9.84 -6.49 -6.69
C SER A 132 -10.27 -5.20 -7.38
N LEU A 133 -11.54 -4.90 -7.28
CA LEU A 133 -12.13 -3.64 -7.78
C LEU A 133 -11.90 -2.57 -6.73
N MET A 134 -11.31 -1.44 -7.13
CA MET A 134 -10.93 -0.35 -6.24
C MET A 134 -11.48 0.97 -6.78
N GLY A 135 -12.50 1.49 -6.14
CA GLY A 135 -13.08 2.79 -6.45
C GLY A 135 -12.37 3.89 -5.70
N ILE A 136 -11.85 4.86 -6.42
CA ILE A 136 -11.07 5.97 -5.88
C ILE A 136 -11.50 7.32 -6.48
N GLU A 137 -11.26 8.39 -5.75
CA GLU A 137 -11.18 9.75 -6.29
C GLU A 137 -9.71 9.98 -6.67
N LEU A 138 -9.40 10.06 -7.97
CA LEU A 138 -8.02 10.02 -8.46
C LEU A 138 -7.16 11.13 -7.86
N ASP A 139 -7.67 12.35 -7.78
CA ASP A 139 -6.93 13.52 -7.29
C ASP A 139 -6.55 13.35 -5.80
N ASP A 140 -7.51 12.96 -4.97
CA ASP A 140 -7.26 12.70 -3.55
C ASP A 140 -6.33 11.49 -3.36
N TYR A 141 -6.54 10.42 -4.13
CA TYR A 141 -5.75 9.20 -4.02
C TYR A 141 -4.29 9.42 -4.37
N GLN A 142 -3.99 10.25 -5.38
CA GLN A 142 -2.63 10.61 -5.76
C GLN A 142 -1.88 11.42 -4.69
N THR A 143 -2.58 12.12 -3.81
CA THR A 143 -1.93 12.82 -2.68
C THR A 143 -1.40 11.84 -1.64
N VAL A 144 -2.03 10.67 -1.51
CA VAL A 144 -1.63 9.62 -0.58
C VAL A 144 -0.69 8.61 -1.23
N VAL A 145 -1.05 8.12 -2.42
CA VAL A 145 -0.29 7.11 -3.18
C VAL A 145 0.10 7.68 -4.53
N ARG A 146 1.39 7.86 -4.76
CA ARG A 146 1.89 8.39 -6.04
C ARG A 146 1.71 7.39 -7.16
N LEU A 147 0.82 7.68 -8.10
CA LEU A 147 0.60 6.85 -9.28
C LEU A 147 1.43 7.29 -10.49
N ASP A 148 1.95 8.52 -10.50
CA ASP A 148 2.67 9.09 -11.64
C ASP A 148 3.88 8.23 -12.05
N ASN A 149 4.66 7.78 -11.07
CA ASN A 149 5.84 6.94 -11.28
C ASN A 149 5.51 5.47 -11.57
N LYS A 150 4.24 5.08 -11.48
CA LYS A 150 3.74 3.73 -11.77
C LYS A 150 3.15 3.60 -13.18
N LEU A 151 2.96 4.70 -13.90
CA LEU A 151 2.40 4.72 -15.24
C LEU A 151 3.33 4.01 -16.23
N ARG A 152 2.81 3.03 -16.97
CA ARG A 152 3.52 2.32 -18.04
C ARG A 152 3.03 2.71 -19.43
N SER A 153 1.73 2.83 -19.60
CA SER A 153 1.15 3.26 -20.89
C SER A 153 -0.21 3.90 -20.67
N GLY A 154 -0.64 4.73 -21.60
CA GLY A 154 -1.89 5.46 -21.52
C GLY A 154 -1.78 6.81 -20.82
N GLN A 155 -2.88 7.30 -20.30
CA GLN A 155 -2.96 8.58 -19.59
C GLN A 155 -3.51 8.34 -18.18
N LEU A 156 -2.92 8.99 -17.18
CA LEU A 156 -3.36 8.91 -15.79
C LEU A 156 -4.60 9.82 -15.61
N GLN A 157 -5.70 9.37 -16.17
CA GLN A 157 -7.03 9.98 -16.08
C GLN A 157 -8.03 8.90 -15.69
N LEU A 158 -9.07 9.28 -14.98
CA LEU A 158 -10.07 8.35 -14.48
C LEU A 158 -11.45 8.99 -14.57
N ALA A 159 -11.99 9.04 -15.79
CA ALA A 159 -13.34 9.49 -16.03
C ALA A 159 -14.36 8.37 -15.80
N ALA A 160 -15.65 8.71 -15.72
CA ALA A 160 -16.72 7.72 -15.61
C ALA A 160 -16.65 6.69 -16.75
N GLY A 161 -16.74 5.42 -16.42
CA GLY A 161 -16.61 4.31 -17.35
C GLY A 161 -15.18 4.01 -17.80
N GLU A 162 -14.15 4.54 -17.11
CA GLU A 162 -12.76 4.23 -17.34
C GLU A 162 -12.15 3.42 -16.19
N ALA A 163 -11.04 2.74 -16.46
CA ALA A 163 -10.31 1.99 -15.47
C ALA A 163 -8.79 2.05 -15.73
N LEU A 164 -8.02 2.06 -14.64
CA LEU A 164 -6.58 1.84 -14.65
C LEU A 164 -6.33 0.40 -14.19
N ILE A 165 -5.51 -0.34 -14.92
CA ILE A 165 -5.28 -1.76 -14.62
C ILE A 165 -3.78 -2.05 -14.47
N GLY A 166 -3.44 -3.10 -13.72
CA GLY A 166 -2.06 -3.53 -13.60
C GLY A 166 -1.52 -4.12 -14.91
N VAL A 167 -0.22 -3.96 -15.15
CA VAL A 167 0.45 -4.40 -16.39
C VAL A 167 0.33 -5.91 -16.64
N GLU A 168 0.38 -6.73 -15.59
CA GLU A 168 0.24 -8.19 -15.72
C GLU A 168 -1.20 -8.58 -16.10
N LEU A 169 -2.22 -7.90 -15.54
CA LEU A 169 -3.61 -8.13 -15.90
C LEU A 169 -3.86 -7.74 -17.36
N ALA A 170 -3.29 -6.61 -17.79
CA ALA A 170 -3.34 -6.18 -19.17
C ALA A 170 -2.72 -7.21 -20.12
N ALA A 171 -1.54 -7.74 -19.79
CA ALA A 171 -0.87 -8.78 -20.57
C ALA A 171 -1.69 -10.09 -20.59
N ASP A 172 -2.18 -10.55 -19.45
CA ASP A 172 -2.98 -11.77 -19.32
C ASP A 172 -4.29 -11.74 -20.14
N LEU A 173 -4.88 -10.56 -20.31
CA LEU A 173 -6.15 -10.34 -21.03
C LEU A 173 -5.96 -9.78 -22.45
N GLY A 174 -4.72 -9.51 -22.87
CA GLY A 174 -4.41 -8.90 -24.16
C GLY A 174 -4.96 -7.48 -24.32
N LEU A 175 -4.95 -6.68 -23.24
CA LEU A 175 -5.51 -5.33 -23.18
C LEU A 175 -4.42 -4.27 -23.37
N SER A 176 -4.80 -3.18 -24.00
CA SER A 176 -4.02 -1.94 -24.11
C SER A 176 -4.90 -0.73 -23.80
N PRO A 177 -4.32 0.44 -23.54
CA PRO A 177 -5.11 1.66 -23.42
C PRO A 177 -6.07 1.85 -24.58
N GLY A 178 -7.32 2.18 -24.27
CA GLY A 178 -8.43 2.26 -25.24
C GLY A 178 -9.26 0.98 -25.37
N SER A 179 -8.75 -0.19 -24.95
CA SER A 179 -9.49 -1.45 -24.98
C SER A 179 -10.69 -1.43 -24.03
N ARG A 180 -11.73 -2.20 -24.38
CA ARG A 180 -12.88 -2.42 -23.48
C ARG A 180 -12.63 -3.62 -22.58
N LEU A 181 -13.01 -3.51 -21.32
CA LEU A 181 -12.91 -4.54 -20.31
C LEU A 181 -14.27 -4.68 -19.63
N ARG A 182 -14.76 -5.92 -19.50
CA ARG A 182 -15.97 -6.20 -18.71
C ARG A 182 -15.56 -6.59 -17.29
N LEU A 183 -16.16 -5.91 -16.32
CA LEU A 183 -15.99 -6.16 -14.90
C LEU A 183 -17.31 -6.67 -14.33
N GLN A 184 -17.22 -7.66 -13.45
CA GLN A 184 -18.34 -8.23 -12.73
C GLN A 184 -18.02 -8.28 -11.24
N SER A 185 -18.94 -7.80 -10.40
CA SER A 185 -18.81 -7.90 -8.95
C SER A 185 -19.21 -9.30 -8.45
N ALA A 186 -18.93 -9.58 -7.18
CA ALA A 186 -19.36 -10.81 -6.52
C ALA A 186 -20.90 -10.92 -6.41
N SER A 187 -21.62 -9.78 -6.42
CA SER A 187 -23.10 -9.75 -6.45
C SER A 187 -23.68 -10.10 -7.82
N GLY A 188 -22.84 -10.18 -8.86
CA GLY A 188 -23.28 -10.47 -10.23
C GLY A 188 -23.49 -9.24 -11.12
N GLU A 189 -23.46 -8.03 -10.56
CA GLU A 189 -23.55 -6.78 -11.32
C GLU A 189 -22.38 -6.65 -12.29
N GLN A 190 -22.63 -6.08 -13.47
CA GLN A 190 -21.63 -5.98 -14.54
C GLN A 190 -21.57 -4.56 -15.10
N ILE A 191 -20.35 -4.13 -15.41
CA ILE A 191 -20.06 -2.89 -16.12
C ILE A 191 -19.03 -3.11 -17.21
N SER A 192 -19.13 -2.37 -18.31
CA SER A 192 -18.07 -2.33 -19.32
C SER A 192 -17.33 -1.02 -19.22
N VAL A 193 -16.03 -1.09 -18.96
CA VAL A 193 -15.15 0.06 -18.81
C VAL A 193 -14.12 0.12 -19.93
N ARG A 194 -13.58 1.31 -20.18
CA ARG A 194 -12.44 1.51 -21.09
C ARG A 194 -11.15 1.57 -20.26
N VAL A 195 -10.14 0.86 -20.69
CA VAL A 195 -8.80 0.94 -20.08
C VAL A 195 -8.17 2.28 -20.45
N ALA A 196 -7.97 3.18 -19.47
CA ALA A 196 -7.34 4.48 -19.68
C ALA A 196 -5.80 4.36 -19.64
N ALA A 197 -5.28 3.58 -18.70
CA ALA A 197 -3.85 3.34 -18.58
C ALA A 197 -3.54 1.99 -17.95
N THR A 198 -2.27 1.57 -18.11
CA THR A 198 -1.68 0.44 -17.38
C THR A 198 -0.66 0.93 -16.38
N LEU A 199 -0.68 0.36 -15.19
CA LEU A 199 0.16 0.73 -14.06
C LEU A 199 1.04 -0.45 -13.62
N ASP A 200 2.25 -0.13 -13.15
CA ASP A 200 3.14 -1.10 -12.51
C ASP A 200 3.29 -0.78 -11.02
N PHE A 201 2.65 -1.56 -10.19
CA PHE A 201 2.68 -1.42 -8.74
C PHE A 201 3.95 -1.99 -8.10
N GLY A 202 4.87 -2.55 -8.90
CA GLY A 202 6.12 -3.14 -8.43
C GLY A 202 6.00 -4.56 -7.88
N LEU A 203 4.78 -5.04 -7.63
CA LEU A 203 4.49 -6.40 -7.16
C LEU A 203 3.61 -7.12 -8.18
N LYS A 204 4.03 -8.30 -8.61
CA LYS A 204 3.35 -9.09 -9.65
C LYS A 204 1.90 -9.44 -9.29
N ASP A 205 1.65 -9.75 -8.02
CA ASP A 205 0.31 -10.09 -7.56
C ASP A 205 -0.65 -8.89 -7.58
N LEU A 206 -0.17 -7.70 -7.25
CA LEU A 206 -0.95 -6.47 -7.37
C LEU A 206 -1.21 -6.15 -8.84
N ASN A 207 -0.20 -6.27 -9.69
CA ASN A 207 -0.31 -6.05 -11.12
C ASN A 207 -1.29 -7.01 -11.82
N ARG A 208 -1.54 -8.18 -11.24
CA ARG A 208 -2.53 -9.16 -11.75
C ARG A 208 -3.94 -8.92 -11.27
N ARG A 209 -4.11 -8.25 -10.14
CA ARG A 209 -5.41 -8.20 -9.47
C ARG A 209 -6.03 -6.81 -9.41
N TRP A 210 -5.25 -5.75 -9.40
CA TRP A 210 -5.79 -4.43 -9.14
C TRP A 210 -6.40 -3.79 -10.39
N VAL A 211 -7.64 -3.33 -10.21
CA VAL A 211 -8.40 -2.53 -11.16
C VAL A 211 -8.91 -1.30 -10.42
N LEU A 212 -8.37 -0.14 -10.76
CA LEU A 212 -8.80 1.13 -10.20
C LEU A 212 -9.84 1.75 -11.13
N MET A 213 -10.90 2.30 -10.56
CA MET A 213 -11.99 2.94 -11.28
C MET A 213 -12.54 4.12 -10.48
N PRO A 214 -13.37 5.00 -11.05
CA PRO A 214 -14.00 6.07 -10.29
C PRO A 214 -14.78 5.52 -9.09
N LEU A 215 -14.70 6.23 -7.96
CA LEU A 215 -15.37 5.82 -6.72
C LEU A 215 -16.85 5.48 -6.93
N ARG A 216 -17.57 6.31 -7.67
CA ARG A 216 -19.00 6.12 -7.95
C ARG A 216 -19.28 4.86 -8.78
N ASP A 217 -18.44 4.58 -9.77
CA ASP A 217 -18.60 3.41 -10.63
C ASP A 217 -18.37 2.12 -9.80
N ALA A 218 -17.36 2.12 -8.93
CA ALA A 218 -17.10 1.00 -8.02
C ALA A 218 -18.24 0.83 -6.99
N GLN A 219 -18.71 1.91 -6.37
CA GLN A 219 -19.83 1.87 -5.43
C GLN A 219 -21.09 1.26 -6.07
N ASN A 220 -21.41 1.68 -7.30
CA ASN A 220 -22.54 1.14 -8.05
C ASN A 220 -22.35 -0.35 -8.38
N LEU A 221 -21.17 -0.72 -8.88
CA LEU A 221 -20.83 -2.09 -9.27
C LEU A 221 -20.83 -3.05 -8.07
N LEU A 222 -20.30 -2.60 -6.92
CA LEU A 222 -20.23 -3.39 -5.70
C LEU A 222 -21.52 -3.37 -4.87
N GLY A 223 -22.47 -2.51 -5.20
CA GLY A 223 -23.74 -2.37 -4.48
C GLY A 223 -23.62 -1.64 -3.14
N TYR A 224 -22.57 -0.83 -2.97
CA TYR A 224 -22.31 -0.09 -1.71
C TYR A 224 -23.10 1.21 -1.57
N ARG A 225 -23.89 1.57 -2.56
CA ARG A 225 -24.62 2.84 -2.60
C ARG A 225 -23.65 4.04 -2.54
N LEU A 226 -23.48 4.65 -1.36
CA LEU A 226 -22.55 5.77 -1.11
C LEU A 226 -21.48 5.43 -0.09
N ASP A 227 -21.46 4.19 0.39
CA ASP A 227 -20.52 3.76 1.42
C ASP A 227 -19.12 3.53 0.82
N ILE A 228 -18.13 3.55 1.68
CA ILE A 228 -16.74 3.23 1.37
C ILE A 228 -16.25 2.07 2.24
N THR A 229 -15.14 1.47 1.90
CA THR A 229 -14.56 0.36 2.69
C THR A 229 -13.36 0.79 3.51
N GLU A 230 -12.62 1.79 3.04
CA GLU A 230 -11.36 2.21 3.65
C GLU A 230 -11.16 3.71 3.52
N ILE A 231 -10.46 4.29 4.51
CA ILE A 231 -9.91 5.65 4.42
C ILE A 231 -8.40 5.54 4.56
N TYR A 232 -7.69 6.01 3.55
CA TYR A 232 -6.24 6.08 3.53
C TYR A 232 -5.79 7.42 4.08
N VAL A 233 -4.81 7.38 4.97
CA VAL A 233 -4.26 8.57 5.60
C VAL A 233 -2.75 8.59 5.43
N ARG A 234 -2.22 9.75 5.10
CA ARG A 234 -0.80 10.03 5.03
C ARG A 234 -0.39 10.98 6.14
N THR A 235 0.69 10.69 6.83
CA THR A 235 1.31 11.54 7.84
C THR A 235 2.74 11.91 7.41
N ASP A 236 3.25 13.01 7.91
CA ASP A 236 4.65 13.42 7.78
C ASP A 236 5.59 12.70 8.78
N GLN A 237 5.01 12.14 9.85
CA GLN A 237 5.74 11.50 10.94
C GLN A 237 5.51 9.98 10.94
N LEU A 238 6.27 9.27 10.12
CA LEU A 238 6.16 7.83 9.92
C LEU A 238 6.32 7.00 11.20
N PHE A 239 7.27 7.38 12.04
CA PHE A 239 7.53 6.68 13.31
C PHE A 239 6.42 6.87 14.36
N GLU A 240 5.53 7.81 14.14
CA GLU A 240 4.36 8.06 14.99
C GLU A 240 3.04 7.61 14.33
N ALA A 241 3.11 6.92 13.20
CA ALA A 241 1.93 6.42 12.48
C ALA A 241 1.06 5.52 13.35
N GLU A 242 1.66 4.67 14.18
CA GLU A 242 0.95 3.81 15.14
C GLU A 242 0.21 4.62 16.21
N THR A 243 0.84 5.67 16.73
CA THR A 243 0.20 6.58 17.70
C THR A 243 -0.97 7.33 17.06
N LEU A 244 -0.78 7.82 15.82
CA LEU A 244 -1.83 8.46 15.04
C LEU A 244 -2.98 7.50 14.75
N ALA A 245 -2.67 6.26 14.36
CA ALA A 245 -3.65 5.20 14.13
C ALA A 245 -4.52 4.98 15.39
N GLY A 246 -3.91 4.88 16.56
CA GLY A 246 -4.62 4.76 17.83
C GLY A 246 -5.54 5.97 18.15
N GLN A 247 -5.07 7.18 17.89
CA GLN A 247 -5.86 8.41 18.09
C GLN A 247 -7.07 8.47 17.14
N LEU A 248 -6.84 8.22 15.85
CA LEU A 248 -7.90 8.20 14.85
C LEU A 248 -8.90 7.06 15.10
N SER A 249 -8.43 5.89 15.53
CA SER A 249 -9.32 4.79 15.91
C SER A 249 -10.23 5.17 17.10
N ALA A 250 -9.68 5.83 18.12
CA ALA A 250 -10.43 6.26 19.28
C ALA A 250 -11.48 7.33 18.96
N SER A 251 -11.17 8.27 18.05
CA SER A 251 -12.09 9.35 17.70
C SER A 251 -13.18 8.90 16.71
N THR A 252 -12.83 8.06 15.74
CA THR A 252 -13.75 7.66 14.66
C THR A 252 -14.51 6.36 14.94
N GLY A 253 -14.06 5.55 15.90
CA GLY A 253 -14.59 4.20 16.14
C GLY A 253 -14.26 3.18 15.04
N LEU A 254 -13.31 3.51 14.15
CA LEU A 254 -12.80 2.62 13.11
C LEU A 254 -11.56 1.87 13.60
N THR A 255 -11.26 0.73 13.01
CA THR A 255 -9.97 0.06 13.22
C THR A 255 -8.91 0.70 12.33
N ALA A 256 -7.78 1.06 12.91
CA ALA A 256 -6.67 1.65 12.19
C ALA A 256 -5.49 0.68 12.15
N ASP A 257 -5.01 0.41 10.95
CA ASP A 257 -3.78 -0.35 10.67
C ASP A 257 -2.69 0.62 10.18
N SER A 258 -1.45 0.48 10.70
CA SER A 258 -0.30 1.32 10.33
C SER A 258 0.80 0.50 9.67
#